data_cb3943cc055a0e159ee14a92b887dcc5
#
_entry.id   cb3943cc055a0e159ee14a92b887dcc5
#
_cell.length_a   1.000
_cell.length_b   1.000
_cell.length_c   1.000
_cell.angle_alpha   90.00
_cell.angle_beta   90.00
_cell.angle_gamma   90.00
#
_symmetry.space_group_name_H-M   'P 1'
#
loop_
_entity.id
_entity.type
_entity.pdbx_description
1 polymer ?
#
loop_
_entity_poly.entity_id
_entity_poly.type
_entity_poly.pdbx_seq_one_letter_code
_entity_poly.pdbx_strand_id
1 'polypeptide(L)'
;PLQVTLVPGHVVLNKMGLLQTQWALILPSIFLPLGTVLMTQSFVALSDEMFQATVLDGCSTMQSLILVGVPNVRGSLVCVGILSFLDSWNMVEQPIAYLKDFEKYPLSVALAYVSPQEPKQQFVSCILVLLPPLILFTFFNKDLVEGITFGEEK
;
A
#
# COMPACT_ATOMS: atom_id res chain seq x y z
N PRO A 1 -3.59 12.35 -12.23
CA PRO A 1 -4.59 11.35 -12.59
C PRO A 1 -3.91 10.08 -13.09
N LEU A 2 -4.35 8.93 -12.60
CA LEU A 2 -3.76 7.62 -12.92
C LEU A 2 -3.76 7.36 -14.45
N GLN A 3 -4.78 7.81 -15.14
CA GLN A 3 -4.93 7.63 -16.61
C GLN A 3 -3.77 8.24 -17.41
N VAL A 4 -3.18 9.33 -16.93
CA VAL A 4 -2.04 9.97 -17.61
C VAL A 4 -0.77 9.12 -17.50
N THR A 5 -0.61 8.37 -16.41
CA THR A 5 0.56 7.52 -16.16
C THR A 5 0.43 6.12 -16.77
N LEU A 6 -0.79 5.67 -17.10
CA LEU A 6 -1.03 4.34 -17.67
C LEU A 6 -0.31 4.14 -19.01
N VAL A 7 -0.41 5.11 -19.92
CA VAL A 7 0.21 4.98 -21.26
C VAL A 7 1.75 4.98 -21.19
N PRO A 8 2.40 5.95 -20.53
CA PRO A 8 3.85 5.88 -20.34
C PRO A 8 4.29 4.62 -19.58
N GLY A 9 3.55 4.22 -18.54
CA GLY A 9 3.81 3.00 -17.80
C GLY A 9 3.77 1.74 -18.70
N HIS A 10 2.76 1.63 -19.55
CA HIS A 10 2.65 0.53 -20.51
C HIS A 10 3.87 0.49 -21.45
N VAL A 11 4.32 1.64 -21.96
CA VAL A 11 5.50 1.70 -22.86
C VAL A 11 6.76 1.25 -22.14
N VAL A 12 6.97 1.70 -20.90
CA VAL A 12 8.15 1.32 -20.10
C VAL A 12 8.13 -0.18 -19.79
N LEU A 13 7.01 -0.70 -19.29
CA LEU A 13 6.85 -2.12 -18.95
C LEU A 13 6.99 -3.02 -20.18
N ASN A 14 6.53 -2.55 -21.34
CA ASN A 14 6.73 -3.28 -22.61
C ASN A 14 8.21 -3.35 -22.98
N LYS A 15 8.95 -2.25 -22.88
CA LYS A 15 10.40 -2.23 -23.13
C LYS A 15 11.19 -3.11 -22.16
N MET A 16 10.70 -3.26 -20.93
CA MET A 16 11.30 -4.14 -19.91
C MET A 16 10.88 -5.61 -20.07
N GLY A 17 9.95 -5.94 -20.99
CA GLY A 17 9.43 -7.29 -21.18
C GLY A 17 8.57 -7.80 -20.02
N LEU A 18 8.04 -6.89 -19.21
CA LEU A 18 7.26 -7.22 -18.00
C LEU A 18 5.74 -7.20 -18.22
N LEU A 19 5.26 -6.74 -19.38
CA LEU A 19 3.84 -6.83 -19.70
C LEU A 19 3.34 -8.28 -19.67
N GLN A 20 2.07 -8.47 -19.35
CA GLN A 20 1.42 -9.78 -19.19
C GLN A 20 1.95 -10.60 -18.01
N THR A 21 2.73 -9.99 -17.11
CA THR A 21 3.21 -10.62 -15.87
C THR A 21 2.65 -9.88 -14.66
N GLN A 22 2.62 -10.54 -13.51
CA GLN A 22 2.23 -9.92 -12.24
C GLN A 22 3.18 -8.77 -11.84
N TRP A 23 4.43 -8.81 -12.30
CA TRP A 23 5.41 -7.75 -12.07
C TRP A 23 5.02 -6.41 -12.68
N ALA A 24 4.19 -6.42 -13.75
CA ALA A 24 3.64 -5.21 -14.33
C ALA A 24 2.74 -4.43 -13.36
N LEU A 25 2.15 -5.11 -12.37
CA LEU A 25 1.34 -4.49 -11.32
C LEU A 25 2.17 -4.19 -10.08
N ILE A 26 3.05 -5.12 -9.67
CA ILE A 26 3.82 -5.01 -8.43
C ILE A 26 4.83 -3.86 -8.49
N LEU A 27 5.62 -3.75 -9.58
CA LEU A 27 6.68 -2.75 -9.66
C LEU A 27 6.18 -1.30 -9.54
N PRO A 28 5.14 -0.87 -10.27
CA PRO A 28 4.60 0.47 -10.09
C PRO A 28 4.01 0.72 -8.69
N SER A 29 3.42 -0.32 -8.07
CA SER A 29 2.78 -0.22 -6.76
C SER A 29 3.76 -0.10 -5.57
N ILE A 30 5.05 -0.42 -5.77
CA ILE A 30 6.09 -0.23 -4.75
C ILE A 30 6.25 1.26 -4.39
N PHE A 31 6.03 2.15 -5.35
CA PHE A 31 6.14 3.58 -5.14
C PHE A 31 4.79 4.16 -4.71
N LEU A 32 4.62 4.32 -3.40
CA LEU A 32 3.45 4.97 -2.80
C LEU A 32 3.84 6.40 -2.34
N PRO A 33 3.56 7.45 -3.14
CA PRO A 33 3.94 8.82 -2.79
C PRO A 33 3.34 9.27 -1.45
N LEU A 34 2.08 8.94 -1.19
CA LEU A 34 1.42 9.24 0.08
C LEU A 34 2.12 8.56 1.26
N GLY A 35 2.53 7.31 1.11
CA GLY A 35 3.27 6.58 2.12
C GLY A 35 4.61 7.25 2.45
N THR A 36 5.32 7.74 1.42
CA THR A 36 6.58 8.47 1.61
C THR A 36 6.37 9.75 2.40
N VAL A 37 5.32 10.53 2.10
CA VAL A 37 4.99 11.76 2.83
C VAL A 37 4.65 11.46 4.28
N LEU A 38 3.77 10.49 4.54
CA LEU A 38 3.37 10.09 5.89
C LEU A 38 4.57 9.63 6.73
N MET A 39 5.42 8.77 6.17
CA MET A 39 6.62 8.30 6.86
C MET A 39 7.60 9.43 7.14
N THR A 40 7.81 10.33 6.17
CA THR A 40 8.68 11.49 6.37
C THR A 40 8.18 12.36 7.53
N GLN A 41 6.88 12.68 7.56
CA GLN A 41 6.30 13.49 8.64
C GLN A 41 6.43 12.78 10.00
N SER A 42 6.19 11.47 10.05
CA SER A 42 6.33 10.70 11.28
C SER A 42 7.75 10.70 11.82
N PHE A 43 8.77 10.59 10.95
CA PHE A 43 10.16 10.67 11.38
C PHE A 43 10.57 12.09 11.78
N VAL A 44 10.08 13.12 11.11
CA VAL A 44 10.35 14.53 11.46
C VAL A 44 9.72 14.88 12.80
N ALA A 45 8.63 14.23 13.19
CA ALA A 45 7.99 14.43 14.50
C ALA A 45 8.78 13.86 15.68
N LEU A 46 9.74 12.96 15.45
CA LEU A 46 10.61 12.42 16.50
C LEU A 46 11.61 13.48 16.97
N SER A 47 11.91 13.49 18.26
CA SER A 47 12.87 14.42 18.81
C SER A 47 14.31 14.08 18.43
N ASP A 48 15.11 15.06 18.08
CA ASP A 48 16.53 14.90 17.78
C ASP A 48 17.32 14.34 18.98
N GLU A 49 16.87 14.65 20.19
CA GLU A 49 17.48 14.18 21.45
C GLU A 49 17.50 12.65 21.55
N MET A 50 16.44 11.98 21.06
CA MET A 50 16.38 10.51 21.02
C MET A 50 17.51 9.93 20.18
N PHE A 51 17.76 10.52 19.01
CA PHE A 51 18.82 10.06 18.11
C PHE A 51 20.22 10.43 18.63
N GLN A 52 20.37 11.61 19.25
CA GLN A 52 21.63 12.00 19.89
C GLN A 52 22.02 11.05 21.03
N ALA A 53 21.06 10.62 21.85
CA ALA A 53 21.30 9.64 22.89
C ALA A 53 21.85 8.32 22.32
N THR A 54 21.30 7.81 21.20
CA THR A 54 21.80 6.58 20.57
C THR A 54 23.23 6.72 20.04
N VAL A 55 23.60 7.92 19.56
CA VAL A 55 24.97 8.18 19.11
C VAL A 55 25.94 8.17 20.29
N LEU A 56 25.53 8.72 21.45
CA LEU A 56 26.34 8.67 22.69
C LEU A 56 26.53 7.23 23.19
N ASP A 57 25.52 6.37 22.98
CA ASP A 57 25.60 4.93 23.29
C ASP A 57 26.43 4.13 22.26
N GLY A 58 27.01 4.81 21.26
CA GLY A 58 27.86 4.19 20.24
C GLY A 58 27.11 3.45 19.13
N CYS A 59 25.81 3.68 18.97
CA CYS A 59 25.02 3.09 17.88
C CYS A 59 25.38 3.70 16.52
N SER A 60 25.45 2.87 15.49
CA SER A 60 25.48 3.35 14.11
C SER A 60 24.13 3.93 13.69
N THR A 61 24.10 4.76 12.65
CA THR A 61 22.85 5.36 12.11
C THR A 61 21.79 4.31 11.82
N MET A 62 22.18 3.17 11.25
CA MET A 62 21.25 2.08 10.93
C MET A 62 20.69 1.41 12.19
N GLN A 63 21.54 1.25 13.22
CA GLN A 63 21.10 0.73 14.51
C GLN A 63 20.13 1.68 15.20
N SER A 64 20.43 2.99 15.21
CA SER A 64 19.53 4.01 15.76
C SER A 64 18.18 4.02 15.03
N LEU A 65 18.18 3.88 13.71
CA LEU A 65 16.96 3.80 12.92
C LEU A 65 16.13 2.56 13.29
N ILE A 66 16.75 1.37 13.36
CA ILE A 66 16.02 0.12 13.57
C ILE A 66 15.58 -0.02 15.05
N LEU A 67 16.44 0.35 16.00
CA LEU A 67 16.18 0.13 17.43
C LEU A 67 15.32 1.22 18.06
N VAL A 68 15.40 2.46 17.54
CA VAL A 68 14.69 3.60 18.11
C VAL A 68 13.69 4.19 17.10
N GLY A 69 14.11 4.51 15.89
CA GLY A 69 13.25 5.15 14.89
C GLY A 69 12.03 4.33 14.54
N VAL A 70 12.23 3.11 14.02
CA VAL A 70 11.15 2.22 13.53
C VAL A 70 10.12 1.89 14.62
N PRO A 71 10.50 1.51 15.86
CA PRO A 71 9.52 1.24 16.91
C PRO A 71 8.66 2.45 17.26
N ASN A 72 9.22 3.66 17.23
CA ASN A 72 8.49 4.88 17.58
C ASN A 72 7.49 5.30 16.46
N VAL A 73 7.75 4.98 15.20
CA VAL A 73 6.85 5.28 14.07
C VAL A 73 6.01 4.07 13.63
N ARG A 74 5.90 3.04 14.47
CA ARG A 74 5.19 1.80 14.10
C ARG A 74 3.74 2.03 13.69
N GLY A 75 3.02 2.94 14.34
CA GLY A 75 1.63 3.28 14.00
C GLY A 75 1.53 3.82 12.56
N SER A 76 2.42 4.74 12.19
CA SER A 76 2.49 5.28 10.83
C SER A 76 2.90 4.21 9.81
N LEU A 77 3.80 3.28 10.17
CA LEU A 77 4.16 2.15 9.32
C LEU A 77 2.97 1.23 9.04
N VAL A 78 2.19 0.90 10.08
CA VAL A 78 0.97 0.10 9.94
C VAL A 78 -0.05 0.84 9.08
N CYS A 79 -0.23 2.15 9.30
CA CYS A 79 -1.12 2.99 8.51
C CYS A 79 -0.75 2.95 7.02
N VAL A 80 0.53 3.19 6.68
CA VAL A 80 1.04 3.12 5.31
C VAL A 80 0.83 1.73 4.71
N GLY A 81 1.08 0.67 5.48
CA GLY A 81 0.86 -0.71 5.05
C GLY A 81 -0.60 -0.99 4.69
N ILE A 82 -1.55 -0.51 5.51
CA ILE A 82 -2.99 -0.68 5.25
C ILE A 82 -3.42 0.14 4.03
N LEU A 83 -2.97 1.40 3.92
CA LEU A 83 -3.29 2.24 2.76
C LEU A 83 -2.76 1.60 1.47
N SER A 84 -1.52 1.09 1.48
CA SER A 84 -0.93 0.38 0.34
C SER A 84 -1.70 -0.89 -0.02
N PHE A 85 -2.14 -1.65 1.00
CA PHE A 85 -2.98 -2.82 0.79
C PHE A 85 -4.32 -2.44 0.15
N LEU A 86 -5.01 -1.42 0.68
CA LEU A 86 -6.31 -0.98 0.15
C LEU A 86 -6.20 -0.46 -1.28
N ASP A 87 -5.14 0.30 -1.59
CA ASP A 87 -4.89 0.79 -2.95
C ASP A 87 -4.68 -0.38 -3.92
N SER A 88 -3.84 -1.35 -3.54
CA SER A 88 -3.59 -2.57 -4.33
C SER A 88 -4.83 -3.47 -4.41
N TRP A 89 -5.61 -3.58 -3.33
CA TRP A 89 -6.82 -4.39 -3.28
C TRP A 89 -7.91 -3.87 -4.22
N ASN A 90 -8.03 -2.55 -4.34
CA ASN A 90 -9.03 -1.89 -5.19
C ASN A 90 -8.53 -1.60 -6.61
N MET A 91 -7.33 -2.05 -6.97
CA MET A 91 -6.72 -1.79 -8.27
C MET A 91 -7.54 -2.42 -9.41
N VAL A 92 -7.97 -1.61 -10.39
CA VAL A 92 -8.77 -2.05 -11.54
C VAL A 92 -8.15 -1.59 -12.86
N GLU A 93 -7.75 -0.33 -12.97
CA GLU A 93 -7.33 0.28 -14.25
C GLU A 93 -6.02 -0.31 -14.78
N GLN A 94 -5.01 -0.49 -13.91
CA GLN A 94 -3.71 -1.04 -14.31
C GLN A 94 -3.79 -2.50 -14.77
N PRO A 95 -4.48 -3.43 -14.04
CA PRO A 95 -4.65 -4.79 -14.52
C PRO A 95 -5.29 -4.87 -15.90
N ILE A 96 -6.33 -4.09 -16.15
CA ILE A 96 -7.01 -4.07 -17.45
C ILE A 96 -6.09 -3.54 -18.55
N ALA A 97 -5.23 -2.55 -18.22
CA ALA A 97 -4.31 -1.96 -19.19
C ALA A 97 -3.07 -2.83 -19.48
N TYR A 98 -2.58 -3.60 -18.49
CA TYR A 98 -1.28 -4.28 -18.56
C TYR A 98 -1.37 -5.79 -18.74
N LEU A 99 -2.51 -6.40 -18.39
CA LEU A 99 -2.75 -7.83 -18.51
C LEU A 99 -3.83 -8.11 -19.57
N LYS A 100 -3.74 -9.26 -20.25
CA LYS A 100 -4.76 -9.73 -21.20
C LYS A 100 -5.38 -11.05 -20.73
N ASP A 101 -4.64 -11.83 -19.94
CA ASP A 101 -5.06 -13.14 -19.48
C ASP A 101 -5.98 -12.98 -18.27
N PHE A 102 -7.18 -13.53 -18.36
CA PHE A 102 -8.17 -13.51 -17.26
C PHE A 102 -7.63 -14.18 -15.98
N GLU A 103 -6.85 -15.26 -16.12
CA GLU A 103 -6.29 -16.01 -14.99
C GLU A 103 -5.28 -15.19 -14.15
N LYS A 104 -4.76 -14.10 -14.72
CA LYS A 104 -3.80 -13.21 -14.05
C LYS A 104 -4.45 -11.98 -13.42
N TYR A 105 -5.74 -11.79 -13.61
CA TYR A 105 -6.44 -10.65 -13.06
C TYR A 105 -6.53 -10.72 -11.53
N PRO A 106 -6.32 -9.62 -10.82
CA PRO A 106 -6.62 -9.54 -9.41
C PRO A 106 -8.12 -9.69 -9.16
N LEU A 107 -8.46 -10.04 -7.94
CA LEU A 107 -9.83 -10.35 -7.54
C LEU A 107 -10.80 -9.18 -7.79
N SER A 108 -10.33 -7.94 -7.62
CA SER A 108 -11.09 -6.72 -7.91
C SER A 108 -11.61 -6.66 -9.34
N VAL A 109 -10.79 -7.05 -10.32
CA VAL A 109 -11.17 -7.10 -11.74
C VAL A 109 -11.97 -8.35 -12.04
N ALA A 110 -11.55 -9.51 -11.51
CA ALA A 110 -12.21 -10.79 -11.77
C ALA A 110 -13.69 -10.78 -11.36
N LEU A 111 -14.05 -10.07 -10.29
CA LEU A 111 -15.45 -9.91 -9.85
C LEU A 111 -16.36 -9.26 -10.90
N ALA A 112 -15.84 -8.36 -11.72
CA ALA A 112 -16.61 -7.72 -12.78
C ALA A 112 -17.01 -8.71 -13.88
N TYR A 113 -16.32 -9.84 -13.99
CA TYR A 113 -16.57 -10.90 -14.94
C TYR A 113 -17.41 -12.07 -14.37
N VAL A 114 -17.74 -12.02 -13.07
CA VAL A 114 -18.71 -12.99 -12.51
C VAL A 114 -20.04 -12.76 -13.20
N SER A 115 -20.60 -13.85 -13.74
CA SER A 115 -21.76 -13.81 -14.65
C SER A 115 -22.91 -12.95 -14.12
N PRO A 116 -23.34 -11.92 -14.87
CA PRO A 116 -24.50 -11.10 -14.49
C PRO A 116 -25.82 -11.89 -14.41
N GLN A 117 -25.83 -13.11 -14.96
CA GLN A 117 -27.01 -14.00 -15.00
C GLN A 117 -27.26 -14.70 -13.66
N GLU A 118 -26.27 -14.68 -12.76
CA GLU A 118 -26.37 -15.31 -11.42
C GLU A 118 -26.16 -14.27 -10.30
N PRO A 119 -27.17 -13.43 -10.02
CA PRO A 119 -27.04 -12.35 -9.03
C PRO A 119 -26.73 -12.84 -7.63
N LYS A 120 -27.09 -14.07 -7.28
CA LYS A 120 -26.77 -14.68 -6.00
C LYS A 120 -25.26 -14.92 -5.84
N GLN A 121 -24.60 -15.43 -6.89
CA GLN A 121 -23.15 -15.66 -6.87
C GLN A 121 -22.38 -14.33 -6.81
N GLN A 122 -22.83 -13.34 -7.54
CA GLN A 122 -22.25 -12.01 -7.52
C GLN A 122 -22.32 -11.38 -6.12
N PHE A 123 -23.48 -11.48 -5.45
CA PHE A 123 -23.66 -10.98 -4.11
C PHE A 123 -22.74 -11.66 -3.08
N VAL A 124 -22.66 -12.99 -3.11
CA VAL A 124 -21.75 -13.76 -2.24
C VAL A 124 -20.30 -13.40 -2.50
N SER A 125 -19.90 -13.27 -3.76
CA SER A 125 -18.53 -12.85 -4.11
C SER A 125 -18.17 -11.47 -3.59
N CYS A 126 -19.10 -10.51 -3.67
CA CYS A 126 -18.90 -9.17 -3.11
C CYS A 126 -18.71 -9.21 -1.58
N ILE A 127 -19.48 -10.03 -0.87
CA ILE A 127 -19.34 -10.19 0.59
C ILE A 127 -17.95 -10.78 0.91
N LEU A 128 -17.54 -11.83 0.20
CA LEU A 128 -16.24 -12.47 0.43
C LEU A 128 -15.07 -11.51 0.21
N VAL A 129 -15.17 -10.63 -0.80
CA VAL A 129 -14.12 -9.64 -1.09
C VAL A 129 -14.08 -8.51 -0.07
N LEU A 130 -15.19 -8.21 0.61
CA LEU A 130 -15.19 -7.24 1.70
C LEU A 130 -14.51 -7.75 2.98
N LEU A 131 -14.41 -9.07 3.18
CA LEU A 131 -13.86 -9.63 4.42
C LEU A 131 -12.42 -9.22 4.71
N PRO A 132 -11.43 -9.31 3.79
CA PRO A 132 -10.05 -8.98 4.10
C PRO A 132 -9.86 -7.50 4.52
N PRO A 133 -10.41 -6.49 3.81
CA PRO A 133 -10.35 -5.10 4.27
C PRO A 133 -11.03 -4.88 5.64
N LEU A 134 -12.19 -5.51 5.89
CA LEU A 134 -12.88 -5.41 7.18
C LEU A 134 -12.07 -6.02 8.32
N ILE A 135 -11.45 -7.16 8.10
CA ILE A 135 -10.57 -7.82 9.07
C ILE A 135 -9.40 -6.90 9.39
N LEU A 136 -8.70 -6.37 8.38
CA LEU A 136 -7.60 -5.44 8.60
C LEU A 136 -8.04 -4.20 9.38
N PHE A 137 -9.15 -3.60 9.00
CA PHE A 137 -9.68 -2.43 9.70
C PHE A 137 -10.01 -2.72 11.17
N THR A 138 -10.65 -3.87 11.47
CA THR A 138 -11.01 -4.21 12.85
C THR A 138 -9.80 -4.46 13.75
N PHE A 139 -8.74 -5.06 13.22
CA PHE A 139 -7.53 -5.36 13.99
C PHE A 139 -6.61 -4.14 14.16
N PHE A 140 -6.55 -3.26 13.17
CA PHE A 140 -5.58 -2.15 13.12
C PHE A 140 -6.21 -0.76 13.22
N ASN A 141 -7.48 -0.65 13.65
CA ASN A 141 -8.16 0.64 13.75
C ASN A 141 -7.45 1.65 14.66
N LYS A 142 -6.83 1.17 15.75
CA LYS A 142 -6.08 2.02 16.69
C LYS A 142 -4.80 2.57 16.04
N ASP A 143 -4.02 1.69 15.39
CA ASP A 143 -2.79 2.09 14.71
C ASP A 143 -3.08 3.04 13.53
N LEU A 144 -4.24 2.87 12.85
CA LEU A 144 -4.69 3.80 11.80
C LEU A 144 -4.95 5.19 12.37
N VAL A 145 -5.67 5.29 13.47
CA VAL A 145 -5.96 6.58 14.11
C VAL A 145 -4.67 7.24 14.59
N GLU A 146 -3.82 6.50 15.31
CA GLU A 146 -2.51 6.99 15.76
C GLU A 146 -1.64 7.44 14.58
N GLY A 147 -1.56 6.66 13.51
CA GLY A 147 -0.73 6.98 12.33
C GLY A 147 -1.16 8.25 11.59
N ILE A 148 -2.46 8.57 11.60
CA ILE A 148 -3.00 9.79 10.96
C ILE A 148 -2.84 11.01 11.87
N THR A 149 -3.03 10.84 13.19
CA THR A 149 -2.98 11.96 14.16
C THR A 149 -1.56 12.38 14.53
N PHE A 150 -0.54 11.57 14.25
CA PHE A 150 0.87 11.94 14.50
C PHE A 150 1.30 13.26 13.83
N GLY A 151 0.54 13.78 12.88
CA GLY A 151 0.77 15.06 12.20
C GLY A 151 0.03 16.27 12.79
N GLU A 152 -0.91 16.09 13.72
CA GLU A 152 -1.77 17.18 14.21
C GLU A 152 -1.35 17.76 15.59
N GLU A 153 -0.48 17.09 16.33
CA GLU A 153 -0.01 17.59 17.64
C GLU A 153 1.25 18.48 17.52
N LYS A 154 1.14 19.60 16.81
CA LYS A 154 2.07 20.74 16.94
C LYS A 154 1.34 22.04 16.82
#